data_ea2d9792e0c84fcd300756152ae83736
#
_entry.id   ea2d9792e0c84fcd300756152ae83736
#
_cell.length_a   1.000
_cell.length_b   1.000
_cell.length_c   1.000
_cell.angle_alpha   90.00
_cell.angle_beta   90.00
_cell.angle_gamma   90.00
#
_symmetry.space_group_name_H-M   'P 1'
#
loop_
_entity.id
_entity.type
_entity.pdbx_description
1 polymer ?
#
loop_
_entity_poly.entity_id
_entity_poly.type
_entity_poly.pdbx_seq_one_letter_code
_entity_poly.pdbx_strand_id
1 'polypeptide(L)'
;MKRVLLSVAAVLSVAVVVFVTAGCGVLGGPPTGVQVAVGDSDSTVQVVWNAPTEGPADSYLLYFKPVNESTFSLVTETTAVSYTHNPEGRTGVYKVVAKFGSQTYDATDQPTTVPVHGDTVTLYELNVDSSHCGYGWTRDSGKAGVFSMAKAVNTGSVDFYISDLDTGFSRPPYVIVSPDQADTIDAGAPGVVPSADWRTNGFAYPVADEQVPLPAYSSSPFNYFNYMDLDRVMPMLVPCYTAGEQDKHYALIKVTNVNTQLGSVKLESWFQLVPGLRLIRH
;
A
#
# COMPACT_ATOMS: atom_id res chain seq x y z
N MET A 1 108.60 0.13 16.30
CA MET A 1 107.60 0.40 15.33
C MET A 1 106.49 -0.60 15.43
N LYS A 2 105.38 -0.27 16.09
CA LYS A 2 104.22 -1.16 16.32
C LYS A 2 103.17 -0.90 15.27
N ARG A 3 102.81 -1.93 14.53
CA ARG A 3 101.69 -1.90 13.58
C ARG A 3 100.38 -2.21 14.31
N VAL A 4 99.45 -1.34 14.31
CA VAL A 4 98.08 -1.53 14.82
C VAL A 4 97.24 -2.04 13.66
N LEU A 5 96.71 -3.28 13.82
CA LEU A 5 95.66 -3.79 12.89
C LEU A 5 94.32 -3.32 13.37
N LEU A 6 93.66 -2.55 12.51
CA LEU A 6 92.23 -2.19 12.67
C LEU A 6 91.35 -3.28 12.03
N SER A 7 90.61 -4.00 12.87
CA SER A 7 89.58 -4.93 12.41
C SER A 7 88.27 -4.15 12.17
N VAL A 8 87.81 -4.12 10.95
CA VAL A 8 86.49 -3.54 10.57
C VAL A 8 85.46 -4.65 10.68
N ALA A 9 84.58 -4.58 11.68
CA ALA A 9 83.45 -5.49 11.81
C ALA A 9 82.28 -4.90 10.97
N ALA A 10 81.96 -5.59 9.88
CA ALA A 10 80.75 -5.24 9.07
C ALA A 10 79.49 -5.75 9.76
N VAL A 11 78.63 -4.86 10.28
CA VAL A 11 77.33 -5.18 10.81
C VAL A 11 76.34 -5.25 9.62
N LEU A 12 75.91 -6.48 9.33
CA LEU A 12 74.86 -6.73 8.32
C LEU A 12 73.49 -6.47 8.96
N SER A 13 72.90 -5.29 8.71
CA SER A 13 71.52 -4.97 9.14
C SER A 13 70.56 -5.63 8.16
N VAL A 14 69.89 -6.70 8.58
CA VAL A 14 68.77 -7.32 7.88
C VAL A 14 67.51 -6.45 8.15
N ALA A 15 67.13 -5.61 7.19
CA ALA A 15 65.83 -4.93 7.25
C ALA A 15 64.75 -5.91 6.90
N VAL A 16 64.00 -6.36 7.94
CA VAL A 16 62.76 -7.13 7.75
C VAL A 16 61.69 -6.12 7.27
N VAL A 17 61.39 -6.11 5.98
CA VAL A 17 60.28 -5.38 5.42
C VAL A 17 59.00 -6.19 5.72
N VAL A 18 58.28 -5.82 6.78
CA VAL A 18 56.92 -6.34 7.05
C VAL A 18 55.99 -5.68 6.03
N PHE A 19 55.63 -6.42 5.01
CA PHE A 19 54.51 -6.06 4.15
C PHE A 19 53.22 -6.21 4.99
N VAL A 20 52.76 -5.11 5.58
CA VAL A 20 51.39 -5.02 6.05
C VAL A 20 50.53 -4.92 4.77
N THR A 21 50.04 -6.06 4.31
CA THR A 21 48.90 -6.04 3.37
C THR A 21 47.73 -5.46 4.15
N ALA A 22 47.59 -4.14 4.09
CA ALA A 22 46.30 -3.50 4.39
C ALA A 22 45.33 -4.16 3.44
N GLY A 23 44.64 -5.18 3.89
CA GLY A 23 43.45 -5.66 3.20
C GLY A 23 42.53 -4.44 3.08
N CYS A 24 42.40 -3.93 1.88
CA CYS A 24 41.35 -2.96 1.57
C CYS A 24 40.06 -3.74 1.81
N GLY A 25 39.57 -3.75 3.07
CA GLY A 25 38.24 -4.26 3.36
C GLY A 25 37.31 -3.46 2.49
N VAL A 26 36.59 -4.13 1.61
CA VAL A 26 35.52 -3.49 0.87
C VAL A 26 34.60 -2.90 1.93
N LEU A 27 34.59 -1.56 2.01
CA LEU A 27 33.68 -0.86 2.90
C LEU A 27 32.28 -1.13 2.32
N GLY A 28 31.55 -2.05 2.93
CA GLY A 28 30.17 -2.33 2.56
C GLY A 28 29.24 -1.33 3.23
N GLY A 29 28.06 -1.19 2.66
CA GLY A 29 27.01 -0.35 3.20
C GLY A 29 25.61 -0.90 2.94
N PRO A 30 24.58 -0.34 3.58
CA PRO A 30 23.21 -0.76 3.36
C PRO A 30 22.68 -0.30 1.99
N PRO A 31 21.77 -1.05 1.37
CA PRO A 31 20.98 -0.54 0.26
C PRO A 31 20.04 0.57 0.77
N THR A 32 19.67 1.50 -0.10
CA THR A 32 18.85 2.67 0.25
C THR A 32 17.66 2.81 -0.70
N GLY A 33 16.65 3.62 -0.30
CA GLY A 33 15.51 3.94 -1.15
C GLY A 33 14.72 2.69 -1.55
N VAL A 34 14.53 1.75 -0.63
CA VAL A 34 13.72 0.56 -0.89
C VAL A 34 12.27 0.95 -1.04
N GLN A 35 11.66 0.61 -2.17
CA GLN A 35 10.28 0.93 -2.50
C GLN A 35 9.55 -0.29 -3.04
N VAL A 36 8.22 -0.26 -2.96
CA VAL A 36 7.33 -1.26 -3.54
C VAL A 36 6.38 -0.59 -4.54
N ALA A 37 6.10 -1.29 -5.61
CA ALA A 37 5.14 -0.92 -6.63
C ALA A 37 4.38 -2.17 -7.10
N VAL A 38 3.32 -1.98 -7.89
CA VAL A 38 2.70 -3.09 -8.61
C VAL A 38 3.72 -3.70 -9.58
N GLY A 39 3.78 -5.02 -9.66
CA GLY A 39 4.69 -5.75 -10.54
C GLY A 39 4.12 -5.99 -11.94
N ASP A 40 4.47 -7.13 -12.53
CA ASP A 40 4.03 -7.51 -13.89
C ASP A 40 2.52 -7.81 -13.97
N SER A 41 1.89 -8.00 -12.83
CA SER A 41 0.44 -8.12 -12.68
C SER A 41 -0.03 -7.37 -11.44
N ASP A 42 -1.32 -7.07 -11.38
CA ASP A 42 -1.97 -6.36 -10.27
C ASP A 42 -2.00 -7.13 -8.93
N SER A 43 -1.45 -8.36 -8.92
CA SER A 43 -1.30 -9.24 -7.74
C SER A 43 0.15 -9.57 -7.41
N THR A 44 1.12 -9.03 -8.16
CA THR A 44 2.56 -9.16 -7.89
C THR A 44 3.13 -7.83 -7.42
N VAL A 45 4.26 -7.89 -6.69
CA VAL A 45 4.92 -6.73 -6.08
C VAL A 45 6.31 -6.60 -6.67
N GLN A 46 6.60 -5.48 -7.31
CA GLN A 46 7.95 -5.09 -7.67
C GLN A 46 8.60 -4.38 -6.47
N VAL A 47 9.75 -4.90 -6.03
CA VAL A 47 10.60 -4.27 -5.03
C VAL A 47 11.81 -3.71 -5.73
N VAL A 48 12.12 -2.44 -5.52
CA VAL A 48 13.28 -1.74 -6.09
C VAL A 48 14.11 -1.09 -5.00
N TRP A 49 15.41 -0.96 -5.21
CA TRP A 49 16.32 -0.29 -4.27
C TRP A 49 17.52 0.31 -4.98
N ASN A 50 18.24 1.18 -4.28
CA ASN A 50 19.52 1.67 -4.72
C ASN A 50 20.66 0.84 -4.13
N ALA A 51 21.70 0.61 -4.92
CA ALA A 51 22.94 0.02 -4.44
C ALA A 51 23.56 0.88 -3.32
N PRO A 52 24.34 0.28 -2.40
CA PRO A 52 25.12 1.04 -1.43
C PRO A 52 26.07 2.05 -2.09
N THR A 53 26.27 3.20 -1.44
CA THR A 53 27.15 4.29 -1.94
C THR A 53 28.63 3.90 -1.90
N GLU A 54 29.00 2.96 -1.06
CA GLU A 54 30.37 2.43 -0.89
C GLU A 54 30.81 1.56 -2.06
N GLY A 55 29.86 1.10 -2.88
CA GLY A 55 30.11 0.26 -4.05
C GLY A 55 29.05 -0.83 -4.21
N PRO A 56 29.05 -1.53 -5.35
CA PRO A 56 28.08 -2.60 -5.58
C PRO A 56 28.30 -3.77 -4.61
N ALA A 57 27.22 -4.28 -4.05
CA ALA A 57 27.24 -5.51 -3.25
C ALA A 57 27.48 -6.73 -4.15
N ASP A 58 28.01 -7.81 -3.56
CA ASP A 58 28.14 -9.11 -4.26
C ASP A 58 26.77 -9.67 -4.62
N SER A 59 25.78 -9.51 -3.70
CA SER A 59 24.40 -9.89 -3.90
C SER A 59 23.48 -9.13 -2.93
N TYR A 60 22.18 -9.19 -3.18
CA TYR A 60 21.12 -8.69 -2.30
C TYR A 60 20.21 -9.84 -1.88
N LEU A 61 19.84 -9.86 -0.61
CA LEU A 61 18.88 -10.78 -0.04
C LEU A 61 17.56 -10.02 0.13
N LEU A 62 16.52 -10.44 -0.56
CA LEU A 62 15.17 -9.92 -0.40
C LEU A 62 14.41 -10.81 0.57
N TYR A 63 13.82 -10.19 1.59
CA TYR A 63 12.97 -10.85 2.56
C TYR A 63 11.56 -10.30 2.53
N PHE A 64 10.60 -11.14 2.88
CA PHE A 64 9.19 -10.78 3.05
C PHE A 64 8.68 -11.31 4.39
N LYS A 65 7.90 -10.48 5.09
CA LYS A 65 7.19 -10.84 6.31
C LYS A 65 5.70 -10.58 6.11
N PRO A 66 4.87 -11.61 5.92
CA PRO A 66 3.43 -11.47 5.85
C PRO A 66 2.86 -10.80 7.11
N VAL A 67 1.73 -10.09 6.97
CA VAL A 67 1.09 -9.34 8.06
C VAL A 67 0.81 -10.20 9.29
N ASN A 68 0.48 -11.49 9.10
CA ASN A 68 0.14 -12.42 10.18
C ASN A 68 1.34 -13.25 10.69
N GLU A 69 2.57 -12.91 10.25
CA GLU A 69 3.79 -13.60 10.68
C GLU A 69 4.71 -12.65 11.46
N SER A 70 5.48 -13.21 12.39
CA SER A 70 6.42 -12.44 13.22
C SER A 70 7.83 -12.38 12.64
N THR A 71 8.17 -13.25 11.68
CA THR A 71 9.52 -13.42 11.13
C THR A 71 9.58 -13.14 9.64
N PHE A 72 10.73 -12.63 9.18
CA PHE A 72 11.03 -12.50 7.76
C PHE A 72 11.48 -13.84 7.18
N SER A 73 10.94 -14.18 6.02
CA SER A 73 11.39 -15.33 5.20
C SER A 73 12.13 -14.82 3.97
N LEU A 74 13.23 -15.51 3.60
CA LEU A 74 13.99 -15.20 2.39
C LEU A 74 13.13 -15.49 1.15
N VAL A 75 12.95 -14.48 0.30
CA VAL A 75 12.29 -14.59 -1.00
C VAL A 75 13.29 -15.02 -2.07
N THR A 76 14.42 -14.32 -2.14
CA THR A 76 15.47 -14.56 -3.14
C THR A 76 16.81 -13.96 -2.75
N GLU A 77 17.89 -14.45 -3.38
CA GLU A 77 19.19 -13.80 -3.48
C GLU A 77 19.42 -13.40 -4.93
N THR A 78 19.80 -12.14 -5.20
CA THR A 78 19.96 -11.60 -6.56
C THR A 78 21.11 -10.60 -6.63
N THR A 79 21.70 -10.39 -7.79
CA THR A 79 22.67 -9.32 -8.06
C THR A 79 22.01 -8.06 -8.64
N ALA A 80 20.72 -8.14 -9.02
CA ALA A 80 19.95 -7.01 -9.51
C ALA A 80 19.51 -6.10 -8.36
N VAL A 81 19.16 -4.85 -8.67
CA VAL A 81 18.62 -3.86 -7.73
C VAL A 81 17.10 -3.79 -7.76
N SER A 82 16.45 -4.82 -8.26
CA SER A 82 15.00 -4.99 -8.25
C SER A 82 14.62 -6.46 -8.33
N TYR A 83 13.42 -6.79 -7.86
CA TYR A 83 12.84 -8.12 -7.98
C TYR A 83 11.31 -8.07 -7.98
N THR A 84 10.66 -8.85 -8.83
CA THR A 84 9.20 -9.03 -8.82
C THR A 84 8.84 -10.27 -8.01
N HIS A 85 8.11 -10.09 -6.92
CA HIS A 85 7.67 -11.14 -6.01
C HIS A 85 6.17 -11.40 -6.18
N ASN A 86 5.78 -12.68 -6.24
CA ASN A 86 4.40 -13.11 -6.10
C ASN A 86 4.14 -13.54 -4.65
N PRO A 87 3.50 -12.72 -3.81
CA PRO A 87 3.25 -13.04 -2.41
C PRO A 87 2.03 -13.97 -2.19
N GLU A 88 1.49 -14.56 -3.27
CA GLU A 88 0.36 -15.51 -3.21
C GLU A 88 -0.87 -14.95 -2.49
N GLY A 89 -1.22 -13.71 -2.82
CA GLY A 89 -2.36 -13.01 -2.23
C GLY A 89 -2.09 -12.35 -0.87
N ARG A 90 -0.90 -12.57 -0.26
CA ARG A 90 -0.55 -12.01 1.05
C ARG A 90 -0.06 -10.57 0.94
N THR A 91 -0.27 -9.80 1.98
CA THR A 91 0.33 -8.48 2.20
C THR A 91 1.35 -8.55 3.32
N GLY A 92 2.30 -7.63 3.37
CA GLY A 92 3.34 -7.67 4.37
C GLY A 92 4.42 -6.62 4.16
N VAL A 93 5.52 -6.79 4.90
CA VAL A 93 6.66 -5.89 4.93
C VAL A 93 7.83 -6.52 4.18
N TYR A 94 8.51 -5.72 3.36
CA TYR A 94 9.72 -6.11 2.65
C TYR A 94 10.97 -5.58 3.34
N LYS A 95 12.06 -6.35 3.29
CA LYS A 95 13.39 -5.96 3.75
C LYS A 95 14.43 -6.38 2.72
N VAL A 96 15.38 -5.49 2.41
CA VAL A 96 16.52 -5.77 1.54
C VAL A 96 17.80 -5.69 2.33
N VAL A 97 18.70 -6.63 2.09
CA VAL A 97 19.99 -6.74 2.75
C VAL A 97 21.10 -6.83 1.69
N ALA A 98 22.09 -5.95 1.73
CA ALA A 98 23.27 -6.07 0.88
C ALA A 98 24.28 -7.04 1.51
N LYS A 99 24.94 -7.85 0.67
CA LYS A 99 25.94 -8.85 1.08
C LYS A 99 27.29 -8.55 0.42
N PHE A 100 28.34 -8.48 1.23
CA PHE A 100 29.73 -8.28 0.83
C PHE A 100 30.58 -9.39 1.46
N GLY A 101 30.89 -10.43 0.71
CA GLY A 101 31.54 -11.62 1.24
C GLY A 101 30.70 -12.28 2.36
N SER A 102 31.22 -12.24 3.58
CA SER A 102 30.55 -12.75 4.78
C SER A 102 29.77 -11.66 5.56
N GLN A 103 29.89 -10.40 5.19
CA GLN A 103 29.24 -9.29 5.88
C GLN A 103 27.89 -8.95 5.21
N THR A 104 26.93 -8.52 6.02
CA THR A 104 25.59 -8.12 5.56
C THR A 104 25.19 -6.79 6.19
N TYR A 105 24.45 -5.98 5.41
CA TYR A 105 24.00 -4.64 5.80
C TYR A 105 22.50 -4.50 5.45
N ASP A 106 21.66 -4.36 6.47
CA ASP A 106 20.22 -4.21 6.32
C ASP A 106 19.87 -2.79 5.84
N ALA A 107 18.98 -2.67 4.87
CA ALA A 107 18.37 -1.38 4.54
C ALA A 107 17.56 -0.86 5.74
N THR A 108 17.57 0.47 5.92
CA THR A 108 16.72 1.14 6.93
C THR A 108 15.26 1.18 6.53
N ASP A 109 15.00 1.30 5.22
CA ASP A 109 13.65 1.38 4.68
C ASP A 109 13.03 -0.02 4.61
N GLN A 110 11.84 -0.16 5.18
CA GLN A 110 11.06 -1.40 5.14
C GLN A 110 9.66 -1.10 4.60
N PRO A 111 9.49 -0.98 3.27
CA PRO A 111 8.21 -0.68 2.68
C PRO A 111 7.20 -1.81 2.90
N THR A 112 5.92 -1.44 2.89
CA THR A 112 4.83 -2.37 3.16
C THR A 112 3.78 -2.36 2.07
N THR A 113 3.15 -3.52 1.86
CA THR A 113 1.93 -3.68 1.07
C THR A 113 0.70 -3.92 1.96
N VAL A 114 0.85 -3.80 3.29
CA VAL A 114 -0.28 -3.93 4.21
C VAL A 114 -1.23 -2.75 3.99
N PRO A 115 -2.52 -2.99 3.74
CA PRO A 115 -3.48 -1.93 3.55
C PRO A 115 -3.69 -1.14 4.84
N VAL A 116 -4.02 0.13 4.71
CA VAL A 116 -4.33 0.99 5.86
C VAL A 116 -5.75 0.71 6.31
N HIS A 117 -5.92 0.35 7.57
CA HIS A 117 -7.22 0.13 8.20
C HIS A 117 -7.84 1.47 8.62
N GLY A 118 -9.06 1.71 8.17
CA GLY A 118 -9.92 2.80 8.65
C GLY A 118 -10.78 2.34 9.82
N ASP A 119 -10.87 3.18 10.85
CA ASP A 119 -11.69 2.90 12.03
C ASP A 119 -13.15 2.63 11.67
N THR A 120 -13.83 1.90 12.55
CA THR A 120 -15.28 1.69 12.42
C THR A 120 -16.04 3.02 12.54
N VAL A 121 -16.86 3.32 11.53
CA VAL A 121 -17.69 4.54 11.48
C VAL A 121 -19.16 4.21 11.26
N THR A 122 -20.01 5.18 11.55
CA THR A 122 -21.41 5.17 11.17
C THR A 122 -21.64 6.28 10.15
N LEU A 123 -22.13 5.91 8.97
CA LEU A 123 -22.64 6.85 7.97
C LEU A 123 -24.16 6.87 8.00
N TYR A 124 -24.72 7.97 7.58
CA TYR A 124 -26.17 8.12 7.44
C TYR A 124 -26.55 8.17 5.97
N GLU A 125 -27.75 7.77 5.68
CA GLU A 125 -28.32 7.99 4.35
C GLU A 125 -28.41 9.49 4.08
N LEU A 126 -28.23 9.90 2.82
CA LEU A 126 -28.08 11.29 2.38
C LEU A 126 -29.21 12.22 2.87
N ASN A 127 -30.48 11.78 2.82
CA ASN A 127 -31.64 12.58 3.25
C ASN A 127 -31.86 12.52 4.77
N VAL A 128 -31.17 11.64 5.50
CA VAL A 128 -31.17 11.60 6.98
C VAL A 128 -30.16 12.57 7.55
N ASP A 129 -28.89 12.48 7.11
CA ASP A 129 -27.82 13.40 7.54
C ASP A 129 -26.74 13.55 6.46
N SER A 130 -26.92 14.53 5.59
CA SER A 130 -25.97 14.87 4.52
C SER A 130 -24.59 15.32 5.04
N SER A 131 -24.48 15.62 6.33
CA SER A 131 -23.20 16.01 6.95
C SER A 131 -22.30 14.81 7.24
N HIS A 132 -22.87 13.60 7.34
CA HIS A 132 -22.19 12.36 7.69
C HIS A 132 -22.54 11.21 6.74
N CYS A 133 -22.89 11.48 5.48
CA CYS A 133 -23.27 10.46 4.51
C CYS A 133 -22.13 10.00 3.61
N GLY A 134 -21.08 10.80 3.44
CA GLY A 134 -19.93 10.51 2.60
C GLY A 134 -18.73 9.95 3.36
N TYR A 135 -17.93 9.16 2.67
CA TYR A 135 -16.69 8.54 3.19
C TYR A 135 -15.60 8.54 2.14
N GLY A 136 -14.34 8.63 2.56
CA GLY A 136 -13.24 8.57 1.61
C GLY A 136 -11.87 8.43 2.27
N TRP A 137 -10.85 8.23 1.43
CA TRP A 137 -9.47 7.99 1.84
C TRP A 137 -8.54 9.07 1.28
N THR A 138 -7.55 9.48 2.07
CA THR A 138 -6.42 10.28 1.62
C THR A 138 -5.46 9.39 0.82
N ARG A 139 -5.12 9.75 -0.41
CA ARG A 139 -4.38 8.88 -1.34
C ARG A 139 -2.95 8.56 -0.90
N ASP A 140 -2.28 9.49 -0.27
CA ASP A 140 -0.88 9.37 0.17
C ASP A 140 -0.71 8.63 1.51
N SER A 141 -1.73 8.65 2.36
CA SER A 141 -1.66 8.07 3.72
C SER A 141 -2.68 6.97 3.99
N GLY A 142 -3.68 6.80 3.12
CA GLY A 142 -4.78 5.87 3.33
C GLY A 142 -5.72 6.25 4.48
N LYS A 143 -5.51 7.42 5.10
CA LYS A 143 -6.33 7.86 6.22
C LYS A 143 -7.77 8.06 5.77
N ALA A 144 -8.68 7.35 6.42
CA ALA A 144 -10.11 7.42 6.18
C ALA A 144 -10.78 8.58 6.93
N GLY A 145 -11.91 9.07 6.39
CA GLY A 145 -12.71 10.12 7.03
C GLY A 145 -14.16 10.10 6.60
N VAL A 146 -15.01 10.69 7.44
CA VAL A 146 -16.44 10.94 7.16
C VAL A 146 -16.58 12.38 6.69
N PHE A 147 -17.36 12.59 5.64
CA PHE A 147 -17.51 13.88 4.96
C PHE A 147 -18.96 14.21 4.69
N SER A 148 -19.21 15.49 4.50
CA SER A 148 -20.51 16.00 4.06
C SER A 148 -20.57 16.11 2.53
N MET A 149 -21.62 15.57 1.93
CA MET A 149 -21.96 15.80 0.52
C MET A 149 -22.50 17.22 0.26
N ALA A 150 -22.91 17.94 1.30
CA ALA A 150 -23.41 19.32 1.22
C ALA A 150 -22.30 20.40 1.13
N LYS A 151 -21.02 20.01 1.07
CA LYS A 151 -19.89 20.95 1.06
C LYS A 151 -19.01 20.75 -0.16
N ALA A 152 -18.93 21.76 -1.02
CA ALA A 152 -18.10 21.74 -2.24
C ALA A 152 -16.61 21.44 -1.97
N VAL A 153 -16.07 21.84 -0.81
CA VAL A 153 -14.69 21.57 -0.42
C VAL A 153 -14.40 20.06 -0.28
N ASN A 154 -15.40 19.23 -0.15
CA ASN A 154 -15.28 17.79 0.03
C ASN A 154 -15.31 16.99 -1.28
N THR A 155 -15.56 17.62 -2.45
CA THR A 155 -15.67 16.89 -3.72
C THR A 155 -14.46 16.02 -4.04
N GLY A 156 -13.25 16.51 -3.74
CA GLY A 156 -12.00 15.77 -3.87
C GLY A 156 -11.67 14.84 -2.69
N SER A 157 -12.59 14.60 -1.74
CA SER A 157 -12.32 13.79 -0.53
C SER A 157 -13.28 12.63 -0.37
N VAL A 158 -14.49 12.69 -0.96
CA VAL A 158 -15.49 11.63 -0.85
C VAL A 158 -15.25 10.55 -1.89
N ASP A 159 -15.16 9.30 -1.46
CA ASP A 159 -15.03 8.14 -2.34
C ASP A 159 -16.34 7.36 -2.52
N PHE A 160 -17.24 7.46 -1.56
CA PHE A 160 -18.59 6.95 -1.68
C PHE A 160 -19.52 7.63 -0.67
N TYR A 161 -20.80 7.53 -0.88
CA TYR A 161 -21.82 7.97 0.07
C TYR A 161 -22.96 6.94 0.16
N ILE A 162 -23.81 7.10 1.15
CA ILE A 162 -24.99 6.24 1.38
C ILE A 162 -26.23 6.94 0.85
N SER A 163 -26.99 6.25 0.00
CA SER A 163 -28.24 6.70 -0.59
C SER A 163 -29.30 5.59 -0.58
N ASP A 164 -30.54 5.93 -0.79
CA ASP A 164 -31.63 5.00 -1.11
C ASP A 164 -32.10 5.12 -2.58
N LEU A 165 -31.35 5.88 -3.38
CA LEU A 165 -31.66 6.19 -4.79
C LEU A 165 -32.94 7.00 -4.98
N ASP A 166 -33.40 7.71 -3.95
CA ASP A 166 -34.62 8.52 -4.00
C ASP A 166 -34.35 9.96 -3.54
N THR A 167 -34.90 10.92 -4.24
CA THR A 167 -34.72 12.33 -3.93
C THR A 167 -35.74 12.81 -2.90
N GLY A 168 -35.29 13.03 -1.66
CA GLY A 168 -36.07 13.71 -0.63
C GLY A 168 -36.73 12.79 0.42
N PHE A 169 -36.54 11.49 0.32
CA PHE A 169 -36.99 10.52 1.33
C PHE A 169 -35.86 9.59 1.71
N SER A 170 -35.91 9.04 2.92
CA SER A 170 -34.99 7.97 3.34
C SER A 170 -35.78 6.69 3.57
N ARG A 171 -35.51 5.68 2.77
CA ARG A 171 -36.11 4.35 2.88
C ARG A 171 -35.19 3.25 2.33
N PRO A 172 -35.22 2.07 2.94
CA PRO A 172 -34.45 0.94 2.43
C PRO A 172 -35.04 0.41 1.08
N PRO A 173 -34.24 -0.30 0.26
CA PRO A 173 -32.86 -0.67 0.54
C PRO A 173 -31.89 0.50 0.40
N TYR A 174 -30.80 0.50 1.18
CA TYR A 174 -29.70 1.45 1.03
C TYR A 174 -28.63 0.92 0.11
N VAL A 175 -27.87 1.85 -0.49
CA VAL A 175 -26.77 1.56 -1.41
C VAL A 175 -25.53 2.35 -1.04
N ILE A 176 -24.36 1.82 -1.38
CA ILE A 176 -23.13 2.60 -1.51
C ILE A 176 -23.07 3.13 -2.93
N VAL A 177 -22.86 4.43 -3.11
CA VAL A 177 -22.89 5.11 -4.42
C VAL A 177 -21.58 5.86 -4.66
N SER A 178 -21.09 5.85 -5.91
CA SER A 178 -20.00 6.68 -6.37
C SER A 178 -20.41 8.16 -6.42
N PRO A 179 -19.63 9.09 -5.88
CA PRO A 179 -20.04 10.49 -5.73
C PRO A 179 -20.36 11.21 -7.05
N ASP A 180 -19.71 10.82 -8.16
CA ASP A 180 -19.99 11.36 -9.50
C ASP A 180 -21.41 11.05 -10.00
N GLN A 181 -22.11 10.12 -9.38
CA GLN A 181 -23.48 9.77 -9.70
C GLN A 181 -24.50 10.63 -8.93
N ALA A 182 -24.06 11.43 -7.97
CA ALA A 182 -24.97 12.22 -7.12
C ALA A 182 -25.87 13.17 -7.94
N ASP A 183 -25.35 13.79 -9.00
CA ASP A 183 -26.11 14.66 -9.91
C ASP A 183 -27.13 13.91 -10.79
N THR A 184 -27.01 12.58 -10.88
CA THR A 184 -27.90 11.74 -11.69
C THR A 184 -28.88 10.94 -10.84
N ILE A 185 -28.39 10.33 -9.76
CA ILE A 185 -29.14 9.44 -8.88
C ILE A 185 -29.96 10.26 -7.86
N ASP A 186 -29.29 11.22 -7.20
CA ASP A 186 -29.86 12.06 -6.15
C ASP A 186 -30.01 13.52 -6.62
N ALA A 187 -30.25 13.72 -7.91
CA ALA A 187 -30.34 15.05 -8.52
C ALA A 187 -31.40 15.94 -7.83
N GLY A 188 -30.95 17.07 -7.30
CA GLY A 188 -31.80 18.00 -6.58
C GLY A 188 -32.04 17.62 -5.11
N ALA A 189 -31.42 16.57 -4.58
CA ALA A 189 -31.45 16.28 -3.15
C ALA A 189 -30.84 17.45 -2.37
N PRO A 190 -31.48 17.94 -1.29
CA PRO A 190 -31.03 19.13 -0.58
C PRO A 190 -29.70 18.97 0.15
N GLY A 191 -29.23 17.74 0.28
CA GLY A 191 -27.97 17.39 0.94
C GLY A 191 -26.77 17.27 0.01
N VAL A 192 -26.91 17.54 -1.30
CA VAL A 192 -25.85 17.39 -2.30
C VAL A 192 -25.49 18.72 -2.91
N VAL A 193 -24.21 19.03 -2.97
CA VAL A 193 -23.69 20.15 -3.77
C VAL A 193 -23.47 19.65 -5.20
N PRO A 194 -24.13 20.22 -6.21
CA PRO A 194 -23.86 19.92 -7.61
C PRO A 194 -22.39 20.24 -7.93
N SER A 195 -21.66 19.28 -8.45
CA SER A 195 -20.26 19.47 -8.85
C SER A 195 -19.81 18.39 -9.83
N ALA A 196 -19.12 18.82 -10.88
CA ALA A 196 -18.43 17.93 -11.80
C ALA A 196 -17.12 17.36 -11.21
N ASP A 197 -16.69 17.85 -10.03
CA ASP A 197 -15.42 17.50 -9.42
C ASP A 197 -15.53 16.31 -8.43
N TRP A 198 -16.70 15.69 -8.31
CA TRP A 198 -16.88 14.49 -7.52
C TRP A 198 -16.03 13.34 -8.07
N ARG A 199 -15.42 12.59 -7.16
CA ARG A 199 -14.64 11.41 -7.52
C ARG A 199 -15.51 10.33 -8.17
N THR A 200 -14.91 9.63 -9.14
CA THR A 200 -15.50 8.46 -9.80
C THR A 200 -14.90 7.19 -9.27
N ASN A 201 -15.71 6.32 -8.68
CA ASN A 201 -15.28 5.04 -8.13
C ASN A 201 -16.20 3.90 -8.60
N GLY A 202 -15.74 2.67 -8.47
CA GLY A 202 -16.51 1.48 -8.81
C GLY A 202 -16.54 0.49 -7.65
N PHE A 203 -17.63 -0.28 -7.55
CA PHE A 203 -17.86 -1.30 -6.52
C PHE A 203 -18.13 -2.64 -7.17
N ALA A 204 -17.40 -3.68 -6.76
CA ALA A 204 -17.66 -5.04 -7.21
C ALA A 204 -18.66 -5.74 -6.27
N TYR A 205 -19.23 -6.85 -6.76
CA TYR A 205 -20.04 -7.71 -5.92
C TYR A 205 -19.29 -8.15 -4.67
N PRO A 206 -19.99 -8.30 -3.54
CA PRO A 206 -19.37 -8.70 -2.28
C PRO A 206 -18.57 -10.00 -2.41
N VAL A 207 -17.42 -10.01 -1.78
CA VAL A 207 -16.47 -11.13 -1.76
C VAL A 207 -16.50 -11.87 -0.41
N ALA A 208 -15.99 -13.10 -0.37
CA ALA A 208 -15.74 -13.80 0.89
C ALA A 208 -14.52 -13.20 1.61
N ASP A 209 -14.45 -13.35 2.92
CA ASP A 209 -13.38 -12.77 3.76
C ASP A 209 -11.98 -13.26 3.35
N GLU A 210 -11.89 -14.51 2.87
CA GLU A 210 -10.63 -15.09 2.43
C GLU A 210 -10.30 -14.80 0.96
N GLN A 211 -11.18 -14.11 0.23
CA GLN A 211 -10.96 -13.86 -1.19
C GLN A 211 -9.92 -12.77 -1.41
N VAL A 212 -8.70 -13.20 -1.65
CA VAL A 212 -7.56 -12.35 -2.06
C VAL A 212 -6.84 -13.04 -3.24
N PRO A 213 -6.39 -12.27 -4.23
CA PRO A 213 -6.57 -10.82 -4.44
C PRO A 213 -8.03 -10.44 -4.72
N LEU A 214 -8.39 -9.15 -4.57
CA LEU A 214 -9.71 -8.64 -4.95
C LEU A 214 -9.98 -8.88 -6.45
N PRO A 215 -11.26 -8.87 -6.92
CA PRO A 215 -11.56 -8.90 -8.35
C PRO A 215 -10.77 -7.83 -9.10
N ALA A 216 -10.09 -8.22 -10.19
CA ALA A 216 -9.39 -7.26 -11.04
C ALA A 216 -10.40 -6.33 -11.72
N TYR A 217 -10.10 -5.03 -11.76
CA TYR A 217 -10.93 -4.09 -12.50
C TYR A 217 -10.93 -4.42 -13.99
N SER A 218 -12.11 -4.47 -14.58
CA SER A 218 -12.29 -4.65 -16.01
C SER A 218 -13.48 -3.79 -16.49
N SER A 219 -13.27 -3.09 -17.57
CA SER A 219 -14.34 -2.35 -18.26
C SER A 219 -15.10 -3.22 -19.27
N SER A 220 -14.59 -4.46 -19.56
CA SER A 220 -15.24 -5.37 -20.53
C SER A 220 -14.91 -6.85 -20.21
N PRO A 221 -15.84 -7.67 -19.69
CA PRO A 221 -17.15 -7.24 -19.22
C PRO A 221 -17.03 -6.37 -17.97
N PHE A 222 -17.95 -5.44 -17.80
CA PHE A 222 -17.98 -4.52 -16.68
C PHE A 222 -18.23 -5.29 -15.37
N ASN A 223 -17.33 -5.17 -14.38
CA ASN A 223 -17.39 -5.90 -13.11
C ASN A 223 -17.31 -5.00 -11.88
N TYR A 224 -17.15 -3.68 -12.08
CA TYR A 224 -17.25 -2.66 -11.06
C TYR A 224 -18.35 -1.68 -11.46
N PHE A 225 -19.31 -1.48 -10.58
CA PHE A 225 -20.51 -0.71 -10.80
C PHE A 225 -20.43 0.61 -10.04
N ASN A 226 -21.18 1.62 -10.46
CA ASN A 226 -21.21 2.92 -9.81
C ASN A 226 -22.02 2.94 -8.50
N TYR A 227 -22.73 1.86 -8.17
CA TYR A 227 -23.36 1.63 -6.86
C TYR A 227 -23.42 0.15 -6.50
N MET A 228 -23.66 -0.14 -5.20
CA MET A 228 -23.82 -1.50 -4.69
C MET A 228 -24.89 -1.55 -3.60
N ASP A 229 -25.85 -2.46 -3.76
CA ASP A 229 -26.95 -2.67 -2.80
C ASP A 229 -26.43 -3.22 -1.46
N LEU A 230 -27.03 -2.74 -0.37
CA LEU A 230 -26.74 -3.13 1.01
C LEU A 230 -27.87 -3.99 1.63
N ASP A 231 -28.71 -4.62 0.82
CA ASP A 231 -29.86 -5.47 1.23
C ASP A 231 -29.46 -6.92 1.55
N ARG A 232 -28.16 -7.19 1.67
CA ARG A 232 -27.60 -8.55 1.79
C ARG A 232 -27.30 -8.93 3.23
N VAL A 233 -26.90 -10.19 3.41
CA VAL A 233 -26.48 -10.72 4.71
C VAL A 233 -25.19 -10.04 5.18
N MET A 234 -25.18 -9.57 6.43
CA MET A 234 -24.03 -8.93 7.06
C MET A 234 -23.16 -9.97 7.83
N PRO A 235 -21.84 -9.76 7.93
CA PRO A 235 -21.08 -8.66 7.32
C PRO A 235 -20.94 -8.83 5.80
N MET A 236 -20.85 -7.71 5.10
CA MET A 236 -20.72 -7.65 3.64
C MET A 236 -19.39 -6.96 3.26
N LEU A 237 -18.56 -7.64 2.48
CA LEU A 237 -17.25 -7.15 2.04
C LEU A 237 -17.35 -6.66 0.60
N VAL A 238 -17.35 -5.36 0.40
CA VAL A 238 -17.50 -4.70 -0.90
C VAL A 238 -16.15 -4.21 -1.40
N PRO A 239 -15.60 -4.79 -2.48
CA PRO A 239 -14.43 -4.23 -3.15
C PRO A 239 -14.75 -2.89 -3.78
N CYS A 240 -13.84 -1.93 -3.62
CA CYS A 240 -13.89 -0.61 -4.24
C CYS A 240 -12.63 -0.37 -5.09
N TYR A 241 -12.80 0.34 -6.21
CA TYR A 241 -11.72 0.74 -7.11
C TYR A 241 -11.88 2.20 -7.52
N THR A 242 -10.82 3.00 -7.39
CA THR A 242 -10.83 4.44 -7.70
C THR A 242 -10.68 4.65 -9.21
N ALA A 243 -11.78 4.56 -9.96
CA ALA A 243 -11.76 4.43 -11.42
C ALA A 243 -11.43 5.73 -12.16
N GLY A 244 -11.79 6.88 -11.59
CA GLY A 244 -11.65 8.21 -12.22
C GLY A 244 -10.30 8.88 -11.99
N GLU A 245 -9.38 8.31 -11.24
CA GLU A 245 -8.11 8.91 -10.86
C GLU A 245 -6.93 8.41 -11.70
N GLN A 246 -5.85 9.19 -11.72
CA GLN A 246 -4.61 8.80 -12.38
C GLN A 246 -3.94 7.63 -11.61
N ASP A 247 -3.79 7.79 -10.28
CA ASP A 247 -3.27 6.76 -9.39
C ASP A 247 -4.42 5.96 -8.80
N LYS A 248 -4.73 4.85 -9.44
CA LYS A 248 -5.88 4.00 -9.12
C LYS A 248 -5.57 3.05 -7.97
N HIS A 249 -6.44 3.02 -6.97
CA HIS A 249 -6.28 2.20 -5.78
C HIS A 249 -7.41 1.18 -5.62
N TYR A 250 -7.10 0.09 -4.96
CA TYR A 250 -8.09 -0.85 -4.46
C TYR A 250 -8.36 -0.60 -2.98
N ALA A 251 -9.61 -0.78 -2.59
CA ALA A 251 -10.04 -0.75 -1.19
C ALA A 251 -11.05 -1.87 -0.92
N LEU A 252 -11.23 -2.22 0.34
CA LEU A 252 -12.25 -3.14 0.82
C LEU A 252 -13.09 -2.42 1.87
N ILE A 253 -14.41 -2.44 1.69
CA ILE A 253 -15.39 -1.86 2.62
C ILE A 253 -16.12 -3.01 3.29
N LYS A 254 -16.06 -3.11 4.61
CA LYS A 254 -16.81 -4.11 5.37
C LYS A 254 -18.00 -3.45 6.04
N VAL A 255 -19.15 -3.66 5.48
CA VAL A 255 -20.43 -3.24 6.08
C VAL A 255 -20.83 -4.26 7.14
N THR A 256 -20.96 -3.80 8.37
CA THR A 256 -21.25 -4.66 9.52
C THR A 256 -22.70 -4.59 9.98
N ASN A 257 -23.37 -3.48 9.70
CA ASN A 257 -24.77 -3.28 10.06
C ASN A 257 -25.44 -2.24 9.17
N VAL A 258 -26.70 -2.49 8.82
CA VAL A 258 -27.61 -1.52 8.19
C VAL A 258 -28.82 -1.34 9.12
N ASN A 259 -28.98 -0.14 9.65
CA ASN A 259 -30.12 0.19 10.50
C ASN A 259 -31.15 1.00 9.71
N THR A 260 -32.18 0.33 9.22
CA THR A 260 -33.22 0.92 8.38
C THR A 260 -34.16 1.87 9.13
N GLN A 261 -34.22 1.79 10.46
CA GLN A 261 -35.04 2.70 11.28
C GLN A 261 -34.32 4.05 11.52
N LEU A 262 -33.00 4.01 11.64
CA LEU A 262 -32.17 5.19 11.85
C LEU A 262 -31.60 5.77 10.53
N GLY A 263 -31.80 5.08 9.41
CA GLY A 263 -31.20 5.46 8.15
C GLY A 263 -29.67 5.46 8.21
N SER A 264 -29.07 4.45 8.83
CA SER A 264 -27.63 4.46 9.03
C SER A 264 -26.94 3.14 8.69
N VAL A 265 -25.69 3.22 8.31
CA VAL A 265 -24.81 2.10 7.91
C VAL A 265 -23.54 2.17 8.74
N LYS A 266 -23.20 1.04 9.40
CA LYS A 266 -21.95 0.88 10.15
C LYS A 266 -20.95 0.09 9.31
N LEU A 267 -19.75 0.63 9.16
CA LEU A 267 -18.71 0.02 8.34
C LEU A 267 -17.29 0.29 8.88
N GLU A 268 -16.34 -0.48 8.38
CA GLU A 268 -14.89 -0.27 8.46
C GLU A 268 -14.28 -0.52 7.08
N SER A 269 -13.02 -0.12 6.86
CA SER A 269 -12.41 -0.23 5.53
C SER A 269 -10.93 -0.50 5.56
N TRP A 270 -10.39 -1.00 4.45
CA TRP A 270 -8.96 -1.17 4.20
C TRP A 270 -8.62 -0.54 2.85
N PHE A 271 -7.59 0.30 2.83
CA PHE A 271 -7.16 1.02 1.63
C PHE A 271 -5.74 0.62 1.25
N GLN A 272 -5.54 0.14 0.01
CA GLN A 272 -4.22 -0.22 -0.51
C GLN A 272 -3.48 1.02 -0.98
N LEU A 273 -2.33 1.33 -0.33
CA LEU A 273 -1.51 2.49 -0.70
C LEU A 273 -0.70 2.30 -1.97
N VAL A 274 -0.40 1.06 -2.36
CA VAL A 274 0.32 0.79 -3.61
C VAL A 274 -0.67 0.87 -4.77
N PRO A 275 -0.56 1.88 -5.67
CA PRO A 275 -1.50 2.04 -6.77
C PRO A 275 -1.53 0.81 -7.67
N GLY A 276 -2.74 0.40 -8.05
CA GLY A 276 -2.96 -0.76 -8.92
C GLY A 276 -2.79 -2.14 -8.27
N LEU A 277 -2.30 -2.21 -7.04
CA LEU A 277 -2.15 -3.48 -6.32
C LEU A 277 -3.48 -3.89 -5.68
N ARG A 278 -4.01 -5.07 -6.06
CA ARG A 278 -5.30 -5.58 -5.54
C ARG A 278 -5.18 -6.52 -4.34
N LEU A 279 -4.02 -6.54 -3.68
CA LEU A 279 -3.80 -7.27 -2.44
C LEU A 279 -4.33 -6.45 -1.26
N ILE A 280 -5.28 -7.01 -0.51
CA ILE A 280 -5.98 -6.28 0.55
C ILE A 280 -6.06 -7.10 1.85
N ARG A 281 -5.38 -8.24 1.94
CA ARG A 281 -5.38 -9.06 3.15
C ARG A 281 -4.79 -8.30 4.33
N HIS A 282 -5.46 -8.35 5.48
CA HIS A 282 -5.16 -7.61 6.70
C HIS A 282 -5.13 -8.55 7.92
#